data_222708dcb318bd2c06745d6f9cce01f6
#
_entry.id   222708dcb318bd2c06745d6f9cce01f6
#
_cell.length_a   1.000
_cell.length_b   1.000
_cell.length_c   1.000
_cell.angle_alpha   90.00
_cell.angle_beta   90.00
_cell.angle_gamma   90.00
#
_symmetry.space_group_name_H-M   'P 1'
#
loop_
_entity.id
_entity.type
_entity.pdbx_description
1 polymer ?
#
loop_
_entity_poly.entity_id
_entity_poly.type
_entity_poly.pdbx_seq_one_letter_code
_entity_poly.pdbx_strand_id
1 'polypeptide(L)'
;MSRLFSLGVKISYHYKPADVACEYCVEWRHRRCQVVGCPWLAERIEAGVVSYAAAVRELFGALHVPELRWRLEWLIKSYDSSFWLNAEHEYNTRLLLRSVGYQAWRNPRFFAVLYLFGSNSLLMKRAWNACMPQGFEPLYMVMRGVSEHDYTLIQAAKALMCGGLGLTLYDLADREVVDDVAFKLIVNALLIANYGSDVLKLGGTDLEY
;
A
#
# COMPACT_ATOMS: atom_id res chain seq x y z
N MET A 1 -31.51 37.22 14.01
CA MET A 1 -31.36 35.73 14.22
C MET A 1 -29.98 35.33 13.72
N SER A 2 -29.01 35.26 14.66
CA SER A 2 -27.62 34.96 14.37
C SER A 2 -27.44 33.45 14.24
N ARG A 3 -26.99 33.00 13.05
CA ARG A 3 -26.56 31.59 12.85
C ARG A 3 -25.14 31.43 13.43
N LEU A 4 -25.04 30.82 14.57
CA LEU A 4 -23.79 30.30 15.13
C LEU A 4 -23.30 29.16 14.22
N PHE A 5 -22.25 29.46 13.44
CA PHE A 5 -21.47 28.41 12.78
C PHE A 5 -20.68 27.66 13.87
N SER A 6 -21.13 26.46 14.22
CA SER A 6 -20.37 25.52 14.99
C SER A 6 -19.15 25.11 14.15
N LEU A 7 -17.99 25.65 14.48
CA LEU A 7 -16.70 25.14 14.03
C LEU A 7 -16.48 23.80 14.73
N GLY A 8 -16.97 22.73 14.10
CA GLY A 8 -16.65 21.36 14.52
C GLY A 8 -15.16 21.11 14.29
N VAL A 9 -14.38 21.27 15.34
CA VAL A 9 -13.01 20.74 15.38
C VAL A 9 -13.13 19.23 15.22
N LYS A 10 -12.81 18.72 14.02
CA LYS A 10 -12.62 17.27 13.83
C LYS A 10 -11.35 16.91 14.58
N ILE A 11 -11.50 16.45 15.80
CA ILE A 11 -10.43 15.80 16.54
C ILE A 11 -10.15 14.51 15.79
N SER A 12 -9.04 14.45 15.05
CA SER A 12 -8.52 13.24 14.43
C SER A 12 -8.04 12.35 15.59
N TYR A 13 -8.81 11.29 15.90
CA TYR A 13 -8.38 10.30 16.86
C TYR A 13 -7.29 9.45 16.21
N HIS A 14 -6.19 9.23 16.92
CA HIS A 14 -5.11 8.34 16.51
C HIS A 14 -5.01 7.19 17.50
N TYR A 15 -5.05 5.98 16.98
CA TYR A 15 -4.96 4.77 17.79
C TYR A 15 -3.58 4.63 18.44
N LYS A 16 -3.58 4.23 19.70
CA LYS A 16 -2.38 3.90 20.48
C LYS A 16 -2.33 2.39 20.72
N PRO A 17 -1.15 1.81 21.03
CA PRO A 17 -1.03 0.38 21.34
C PRO A 17 -2.06 -0.14 22.33
N ALA A 18 -2.34 0.61 23.39
CA ALA A 18 -3.33 0.23 24.41
C ALA A 18 -4.78 0.16 23.89
N ASP A 19 -5.12 0.94 22.85
CA ASP A 19 -6.47 0.99 22.29
C ASP A 19 -6.79 -0.25 21.43
N VAL A 20 -5.76 -0.93 20.95
CA VAL A 20 -5.85 -2.03 19.96
C VAL A 20 -5.29 -3.36 20.49
N ALA A 21 -5.10 -3.47 21.78
CA ALA A 21 -4.62 -4.69 22.42
C ALA A 21 -5.62 -5.84 22.23
N CYS A 22 -5.13 -7.01 21.79
CA CYS A 22 -5.99 -8.16 21.48
C CYS A 22 -6.82 -8.62 22.68
N GLU A 23 -6.33 -8.44 23.90
CA GLU A 23 -7.03 -8.84 25.12
C GLU A 23 -8.38 -8.13 25.31
N TYR A 24 -8.57 -6.96 24.71
CA TYR A 24 -9.84 -6.21 24.74
C TYR A 24 -10.72 -6.49 23.50
N CYS A 25 -10.23 -7.29 22.56
CA CYS A 25 -10.98 -7.62 21.35
C CYS A 25 -12.01 -8.71 21.65
N VAL A 26 -13.23 -8.53 21.16
CA VAL A 26 -14.33 -9.51 21.32
C VAL A 26 -14.03 -10.86 20.66
N GLU A 27 -13.15 -10.87 19.67
CA GLU A 27 -12.68 -12.06 18.95
C GLU A 27 -11.52 -12.76 19.67
N TRP A 28 -10.99 -12.18 20.75
CA TRP A 28 -9.90 -12.77 21.52
C TRP A 28 -10.45 -13.60 22.68
N ARG A 29 -10.43 -14.94 22.53
CA ARG A 29 -10.90 -15.88 23.53
C ARG A 29 -9.87 -16.97 23.79
N HIS A 30 -9.72 -17.39 25.04
CA HIS A 30 -8.77 -18.43 25.42
C HIS A 30 -7.33 -18.16 24.92
N ARG A 31 -6.90 -16.90 24.95
CA ARG A 31 -5.59 -16.43 24.44
C ARG A 31 -5.37 -16.69 22.96
N ARG A 32 -6.44 -16.69 22.15
CA ARG A 32 -6.41 -16.88 20.69
C ARG A 32 -7.42 -15.98 20.01
N CYS A 33 -7.05 -15.49 18.84
CA CYS A 33 -8.01 -14.87 17.95
C CYS A 33 -8.90 -15.95 17.32
N GLN A 34 -10.20 -15.71 17.26
CA GLN A 34 -11.18 -16.68 16.73
C GLN A 34 -11.47 -16.47 15.25
N VAL A 35 -11.00 -15.39 14.66
CA VAL A 35 -11.23 -15.07 13.24
C VAL A 35 -9.95 -15.22 12.44
N VAL A 36 -10.11 -15.62 11.19
CA VAL A 36 -9.09 -15.54 10.16
C VAL A 36 -9.23 -14.16 9.53
N GLY A 37 -8.16 -13.36 9.59
CA GLY A 37 -8.25 -11.98 9.18
C GLY A 37 -8.60 -11.03 10.34
N CYS A 38 -7.67 -10.17 10.73
CA CYS A 38 -7.93 -9.22 11.81
C CYS A 38 -8.81 -8.07 11.29
N PRO A 39 -10.06 -7.90 11.77
CA PRO A 39 -10.93 -6.82 11.30
C PRO A 39 -10.44 -5.42 11.72
N TRP A 40 -9.49 -5.36 12.66
CA TRP A 40 -8.90 -4.13 13.21
C TRP A 40 -7.45 -3.94 12.76
N LEU A 41 -7.05 -4.53 11.62
CA LEU A 41 -5.65 -4.50 11.21
C LEU A 41 -5.19 -3.09 10.85
N ALA A 42 -6.03 -2.27 10.25
CA ALA A 42 -5.70 -0.88 9.90
C ALA A 42 -5.39 -0.04 11.14
N GLU A 43 -6.23 -0.13 12.18
CA GLU A 43 -6.06 0.56 13.44
C GLU A 43 -4.82 0.07 14.20
N ARG A 44 -4.53 -1.21 14.11
CA ARG A 44 -3.33 -1.81 14.70
C ARG A 44 -2.06 -1.40 13.97
N ILE A 45 -2.13 -1.24 12.64
CA ILE A 45 -1.04 -0.67 11.84
C ILE A 45 -0.81 0.79 12.23
N GLU A 46 -1.87 1.60 12.31
CA GLU A 46 -1.78 3.00 12.75
C GLU A 46 -1.14 3.10 14.14
N ALA A 47 -1.52 2.21 15.06
CA ALA A 47 -0.96 2.13 16.41
C ALA A 47 0.49 1.60 16.47
N GLY A 48 1.05 1.12 15.36
CA GLY A 48 2.43 0.63 15.30
C GLY A 48 2.67 -0.73 15.94
N VAL A 49 1.61 -1.55 16.12
CA VAL A 49 1.70 -2.89 16.78
C VAL A 49 1.67 -4.06 15.79
N VAL A 50 1.82 -3.79 14.50
CA VAL A 50 1.84 -4.80 13.44
C VAL A 50 3.18 -4.77 12.74
N SER A 51 3.79 -5.91 12.51
CA SER A 51 5.01 -6.01 11.69
C SER A 51 4.66 -6.07 10.19
N TYR A 52 5.64 -5.74 9.33
CA TYR A 52 5.51 -5.91 7.88
C TYR A 52 5.11 -7.34 7.51
N ALA A 53 5.78 -8.32 8.10
CA ALA A 53 5.47 -9.74 7.89
C ALA A 53 4.02 -10.09 8.22
N ALA A 54 3.50 -9.56 9.34
CA ALA A 54 2.13 -9.80 9.73
C ALA A 54 1.13 -9.15 8.75
N ALA A 55 1.39 -7.91 8.32
CA ALA A 55 0.54 -7.22 7.34
C ALA A 55 0.50 -7.94 5.99
N VAL A 56 1.64 -8.41 5.48
CA VAL A 56 1.72 -9.17 4.23
C VAL A 56 0.99 -10.50 4.35
N ARG A 57 1.24 -11.28 5.41
CA ARG A 57 0.56 -12.58 5.61
C ARG A 57 -0.95 -12.43 5.75
N GLU A 58 -1.40 -11.37 6.39
CA GLU A 58 -2.82 -11.07 6.54
C GLU A 58 -3.46 -10.75 5.19
N LEU A 59 -2.87 -9.86 4.41
CA LEU A 59 -3.39 -9.45 3.11
C LEU A 59 -3.49 -10.61 2.12
N PHE A 60 -2.52 -11.52 2.13
CA PHE A 60 -2.41 -12.63 1.19
C PHE A 60 -2.79 -13.99 1.78
N GLY A 61 -3.20 -14.06 3.05
CA GLY A 61 -3.41 -15.31 3.78
C GLY A 61 -4.49 -16.24 3.19
N ALA A 62 -5.51 -15.68 2.54
CA ALA A 62 -6.58 -16.42 1.90
C ALA A 62 -6.21 -16.99 0.51
N LEU A 63 -5.04 -16.64 -0.03
CA LEU A 63 -4.65 -17.05 -1.38
C LEU A 63 -4.01 -18.43 -1.39
N HIS A 64 -4.46 -19.26 -2.35
CA HIS A 64 -4.02 -20.65 -2.51
C HIS A 64 -3.11 -20.83 -3.74
N VAL A 65 -2.12 -19.94 -3.93
CA VAL A 65 -1.10 -20.03 -4.98
C VAL A 65 0.25 -20.30 -4.32
N PRO A 66 0.77 -21.54 -4.35
CA PRO A 66 1.98 -21.93 -3.61
C PRO A 66 3.21 -21.10 -4.02
N GLU A 67 3.41 -20.86 -5.31
CA GLU A 67 4.54 -20.11 -5.87
C GLU A 67 4.52 -18.67 -5.37
N LEU A 68 3.35 -18.03 -5.35
CA LEU A 68 3.19 -16.68 -4.80
C LEU A 68 3.50 -16.65 -3.30
N ARG A 69 3.07 -17.67 -2.54
CA ARG A 69 3.36 -17.77 -1.12
C ARG A 69 4.87 -17.87 -0.86
N TRP A 70 5.60 -18.67 -1.64
CA TRP A 70 7.05 -18.75 -1.57
C TRP A 70 7.71 -17.39 -1.81
N ARG A 71 7.23 -16.68 -2.82
CA ARG A 71 7.75 -15.37 -3.19
C ARG A 71 7.48 -14.32 -2.11
N LEU A 72 6.29 -14.34 -1.49
CA LEU A 72 5.94 -13.48 -0.35
C LEU A 72 6.82 -13.76 0.87
N GLU A 73 7.05 -15.02 1.22
CA GLU A 73 7.94 -15.37 2.34
C GLU A 73 9.40 -14.97 2.07
N TRP A 74 9.85 -15.05 0.82
CA TRP A 74 11.16 -14.51 0.42
C TRP A 74 11.21 -12.99 0.60
N LEU A 75 10.18 -12.27 0.15
CA LEU A 75 10.06 -10.81 0.32
C LEU A 75 10.08 -10.42 1.80
N ILE A 76 9.32 -11.13 2.64
CA ILE A 76 9.28 -10.88 4.10
C ILE A 76 10.68 -11.03 4.71
N LYS A 77 11.41 -12.10 4.35
CA LYS A 77 12.76 -12.35 4.87
C LYS A 77 13.80 -11.34 4.38
N SER A 78 13.63 -10.81 3.18
CA SER A 78 14.53 -9.81 2.57
C SER A 78 14.12 -8.37 2.86
N TYR A 79 13.07 -8.14 3.65
CA TYR A 79 12.57 -6.80 3.94
C TYR A 79 13.58 -5.99 4.75
N ASP A 80 14.00 -4.87 4.18
CA ASP A 80 15.05 -3.97 4.70
C ASP A 80 14.50 -2.85 5.59
N SER A 81 13.32 -3.04 6.17
CA SER A 81 12.63 -2.05 6.99
C SER A 81 12.28 -0.75 6.26
N SER A 82 12.18 -0.78 4.92
CA SER A 82 11.80 0.35 4.10
C SER A 82 10.75 0.01 3.05
N PHE A 83 9.70 0.82 2.98
CA PHE A 83 8.76 0.81 1.87
C PHE A 83 9.37 1.42 0.60
N TRP A 84 10.31 2.34 0.76
CA TRP A 84 10.95 3.02 -0.34
C TRP A 84 12.09 2.17 -0.92
N LEU A 85 12.26 2.20 -2.24
CA LEU A 85 13.44 1.59 -2.87
C LEU A 85 14.72 2.38 -2.51
N ASN A 86 14.58 3.71 -2.50
CA ASN A 86 15.65 4.65 -2.22
C ASN A 86 15.05 6.05 -1.99
N ALA A 87 15.90 7.03 -1.72
CA ALA A 87 15.49 8.42 -1.48
C ALA A 87 14.83 9.08 -2.71
N GLU A 88 15.20 8.69 -3.93
CA GLU A 88 14.58 9.19 -5.16
C GLU A 88 13.13 8.75 -5.26
N HIS A 89 12.84 7.48 -4.96
CA HIS A 89 11.47 6.95 -4.95
C HIS A 89 10.57 7.74 -3.98
N GLU A 90 11.04 7.95 -2.77
CA GLU A 90 10.31 8.75 -1.79
C GLU A 90 10.06 10.18 -2.27
N TYR A 91 11.11 10.84 -2.77
CA TYR A 91 11.04 12.20 -3.30
C TYR A 91 10.04 12.32 -4.46
N ASN A 92 10.13 11.43 -5.44
CA ASN A 92 9.25 11.42 -6.60
C ASN A 92 7.78 11.20 -6.20
N THR A 93 7.52 10.26 -5.29
CA THR A 93 6.17 9.99 -4.79
C THR A 93 5.61 11.21 -4.07
N ARG A 94 6.40 11.86 -3.20
CA ARG A 94 5.99 13.10 -2.52
C ARG A 94 5.75 14.25 -3.50
N LEU A 95 6.52 14.33 -4.58
CA LEU A 95 6.33 15.32 -5.63
C LEU A 95 5.01 15.11 -6.37
N LEU A 96 4.70 13.87 -6.77
CA LEU A 96 3.40 13.51 -7.36
C LEU A 96 2.24 13.83 -6.41
N LEU A 97 2.33 13.46 -5.14
CA LEU A 97 1.31 13.75 -4.14
C LEU A 97 1.02 15.25 -4.02
N ARG A 98 2.08 16.08 -4.04
CA ARG A 98 1.93 17.55 -4.01
C ARG A 98 1.26 18.09 -5.27
N SER A 99 1.57 17.54 -6.44
CA SER A 99 1.03 18.00 -7.72
C SER A 99 -0.47 17.71 -7.86
N VAL A 100 -0.96 16.59 -7.32
CA VAL A 100 -2.37 16.20 -7.38
C VAL A 100 -3.18 16.69 -6.17
N GLY A 101 -2.51 17.18 -5.13
CA GLY A 101 -3.15 17.81 -3.97
C GLY A 101 -3.67 16.83 -2.91
N TYR A 102 -4.37 17.41 -1.92
CA TYR A 102 -4.76 16.72 -0.68
C TYR A 102 -5.68 15.50 -0.87
N GLN A 103 -6.45 15.45 -1.94
CA GLN A 103 -7.38 14.33 -2.19
C GLN A 103 -6.66 12.98 -2.34
N ALA A 104 -5.44 12.99 -2.87
CA ALA A 104 -4.63 11.77 -3.02
C ALA A 104 -4.30 11.11 -1.67
N TRP A 105 -4.08 11.91 -0.61
CA TRP A 105 -3.83 11.40 0.74
C TRP A 105 -5.04 10.70 1.36
N ARG A 106 -6.25 11.07 0.94
CA ARG A 106 -7.51 10.51 1.42
C ARG A 106 -7.96 9.28 0.64
N ASN A 107 -7.35 9.02 -0.51
CA ASN A 107 -7.64 7.86 -1.32
C ASN A 107 -6.44 6.90 -1.31
N PRO A 108 -6.43 5.86 -0.45
CA PRO A 108 -5.32 4.93 -0.34
C PRO A 108 -4.94 4.26 -1.66
N ARG A 109 -5.94 3.94 -2.52
CA ARG A 109 -5.69 3.35 -3.84
C ARG A 109 -4.95 4.31 -4.76
N PHE A 110 -5.36 5.59 -4.76
CA PHE A 110 -4.68 6.59 -5.56
C PHE A 110 -3.27 6.88 -5.03
N PHE A 111 -3.10 6.92 -3.70
CA PHE A 111 -1.77 7.01 -3.11
C PHE A 111 -0.88 5.82 -3.53
N ALA A 112 -1.40 4.59 -3.52
CA ALA A 112 -0.68 3.41 -3.98
C ALA A 112 -0.24 3.52 -5.45
N VAL A 113 -1.07 4.09 -6.32
CA VAL A 113 -0.70 4.38 -7.72
C VAL A 113 0.45 5.39 -7.80
N LEU A 114 0.38 6.49 -7.05
CA LEU A 114 1.46 7.48 -7.04
C LEU A 114 2.76 6.91 -6.47
N TYR A 115 2.67 6.01 -5.48
CA TYR A 115 3.80 5.24 -4.96
C TYR A 115 4.45 4.39 -6.06
N LEU A 116 3.67 3.65 -6.85
CA LEU A 116 4.21 2.87 -7.98
C LEU A 116 4.90 3.76 -9.00
N PHE A 117 4.29 4.87 -9.38
CA PHE A 117 4.84 5.77 -10.41
C PHE A 117 6.04 6.58 -9.93
N GLY A 118 6.19 6.77 -8.63
CA GLY A 118 7.36 7.41 -8.02
C GLY A 118 8.63 6.55 -8.06
N SER A 119 8.53 5.25 -8.37
CA SER A 119 9.63 4.28 -8.28
C SER A 119 10.88 4.65 -9.09
N ASN A 120 10.71 5.36 -10.18
CA ASN A 120 11.80 5.99 -10.94
C ASN A 120 11.33 7.26 -11.66
N SER A 121 12.27 8.16 -11.94
CA SER A 121 12.00 9.46 -12.55
C SER A 121 11.43 9.37 -13.97
N LEU A 122 11.74 8.32 -14.73
CA LEU A 122 11.22 8.17 -16.09
C LEU A 122 9.74 7.78 -16.06
N LEU A 123 9.39 6.81 -15.23
CA LEU A 123 8.01 6.38 -15.04
C LEU A 123 7.15 7.52 -14.46
N MET A 124 7.67 8.27 -13.49
CA MET A 124 7.02 9.45 -12.95
C MET A 124 6.70 10.48 -14.04
N LYS A 125 7.66 10.81 -14.91
CA LYS A 125 7.45 11.76 -16.04
C LYS A 125 6.38 11.28 -16.99
N ARG A 126 6.33 9.97 -17.29
CA ARG A 126 5.32 9.36 -18.15
C ARG A 126 3.93 9.42 -17.58
N ALA A 127 3.82 9.27 -16.25
CA ALA A 127 2.57 9.28 -15.51
C ALA A 127 2.06 10.69 -15.15
N TRP A 128 2.90 11.72 -15.29
CA TRP A 128 2.62 13.07 -14.78
C TRP A 128 1.27 13.62 -15.22
N ASN A 129 0.96 13.54 -16.51
CA ASN A 129 -0.30 14.04 -17.05
C ASN A 129 -1.49 13.09 -16.82
N ALA A 130 -1.21 11.83 -16.47
CA ALA A 130 -2.22 10.83 -16.17
C ALA A 130 -2.67 10.88 -14.69
N CYS A 131 -1.88 11.49 -13.82
CA CYS A 131 -2.19 11.68 -12.41
C CYS A 131 -2.80 13.08 -12.20
N MET A 132 -4.10 13.15 -11.97
CA MET A 132 -4.85 14.38 -11.81
C MET A 132 -5.47 14.44 -10.39
N PRO A 133 -5.93 15.63 -9.91
CA PRO A 133 -6.58 15.73 -8.61
C PRO A 133 -7.76 14.77 -8.40
N GLN A 134 -8.44 14.39 -9.50
CA GLN A 134 -9.59 13.48 -9.47
C GLN A 134 -9.20 12.01 -9.42
N GLY A 135 -7.95 11.65 -9.75
CA GLY A 135 -7.44 10.29 -9.78
C GLY A 135 -6.47 10.02 -10.92
N PHE A 136 -6.31 8.74 -11.24
CA PHE A 136 -5.46 8.27 -12.32
C PHE A 136 -6.29 7.98 -13.58
N GLU A 137 -5.93 8.63 -14.70
CA GLU A 137 -6.55 8.43 -16.01
C GLU A 137 -5.54 7.79 -16.97
N PRO A 138 -5.65 6.46 -17.22
CA PRO A 138 -4.66 5.72 -18.01
C PRO A 138 -4.48 6.21 -19.46
N LEU A 139 -5.49 6.86 -20.03
CA LEU A 139 -5.45 7.36 -21.40
C LEU A 139 -4.39 8.44 -21.62
N TYR A 140 -4.03 9.17 -20.59
CA TYR A 140 -2.98 10.20 -20.64
C TYR A 140 -1.58 9.68 -20.34
N MET A 141 -1.44 8.36 -20.14
CA MET A 141 -0.15 7.72 -19.87
C MET A 141 0.70 7.64 -21.14
N VAL A 142 1.97 8.05 -21.06
CA VAL A 142 2.91 7.96 -22.20
C VAL A 142 3.49 6.56 -22.26
N MET A 143 3.01 5.74 -23.19
CA MET A 143 3.38 4.31 -23.30
C MET A 143 4.58 4.04 -24.22
N ARG A 144 5.03 5.02 -25.05
CA ARG A 144 6.13 4.81 -26.00
C ARG A 144 7.45 4.54 -25.29
N GLY A 145 8.09 3.40 -25.59
CA GLY A 145 9.38 3.02 -25.03
C GLY A 145 9.34 2.72 -23.53
N VAL A 146 8.22 2.22 -23.03
CA VAL A 146 8.08 1.68 -21.66
C VAL A 146 8.84 0.35 -21.59
N SER A 147 9.63 0.14 -20.53
CA SER A 147 10.26 -1.15 -20.22
C SER A 147 9.22 -2.17 -19.73
N GLU A 148 9.55 -3.45 -19.74
CA GLU A 148 8.69 -4.52 -19.19
C GLU A 148 8.43 -4.29 -17.71
N HIS A 149 9.46 -3.90 -16.94
CA HIS A 149 9.34 -3.51 -15.54
C HIS A 149 8.32 -2.38 -15.33
N ASP A 150 8.49 -1.26 -16.05
CA ASP A 150 7.56 -0.12 -15.91
C ASP A 150 6.15 -0.48 -16.40
N TYR A 151 6.05 -1.30 -17.46
CA TYR A 151 4.75 -1.77 -17.96
C TYR A 151 4.01 -2.56 -16.89
N THR A 152 4.70 -3.46 -16.19
CA THR A 152 4.13 -4.23 -15.07
C THR A 152 3.59 -3.31 -13.96
N LEU A 153 4.34 -2.28 -13.57
CA LEU A 153 3.88 -1.29 -12.58
C LEU A 153 2.68 -0.48 -13.08
N ILE A 154 2.61 -0.15 -14.37
CA ILE A 154 1.45 0.52 -14.97
C ILE A 154 0.21 -0.40 -14.93
N GLN A 155 0.36 -1.70 -15.22
CA GLN A 155 -0.77 -2.64 -15.14
C GLN A 155 -1.27 -2.79 -13.70
N ALA A 156 -0.36 -2.85 -12.72
CA ALA A 156 -0.72 -2.85 -11.30
C ALA A 156 -1.48 -1.57 -10.91
N ALA A 157 -1.00 -0.40 -11.35
CA ALA A 157 -1.68 0.88 -11.10
C ALA A 157 -3.10 0.93 -11.70
N LYS A 158 -3.27 0.43 -12.94
CA LYS A 158 -4.59 0.29 -13.57
C LYS A 158 -5.51 -0.64 -12.77
N ALA A 159 -5.00 -1.80 -12.35
CA ALA A 159 -5.79 -2.74 -11.55
C ALA A 159 -6.26 -2.12 -10.23
N LEU A 160 -5.41 -1.34 -9.55
CA LEU A 160 -5.74 -0.66 -8.29
C LEU A 160 -6.85 0.39 -8.43
N MET A 161 -6.86 1.15 -9.52
CA MET A 161 -7.81 2.27 -9.68
C MET A 161 -9.05 1.92 -10.48
N CYS A 162 -8.87 1.20 -11.59
CA CYS A 162 -9.94 0.98 -12.56
C CYS A 162 -10.60 -0.39 -12.39
N GLY A 163 -9.97 -1.27 -11.60
CA GLY A 163 -10.30 -2.69 -11.61
C GLY A 163 -9.92 -3.35 -12.94
N GLY A 164 -9.98 -4.65 -13.01
CA GLY A 164 -9.75 -5.38 -14.24
C GLY A 164 -8.59 -6.39 -14.16
N LEU A 165 -8.35 -7.08 -15.27
CA LEU A 165 -7.45 -8.24 -15.36
C LEU A 165 -6.01 -7.84 -15.76
N GLY A 166 -5.51 -6.69 -15.27
CA GLY A 166 -4.18 -6.18 -15.66
C GLY A 166 -3.02 -7.09 -15.22
N LEU A 167 -3.09 -7.64 -14.02
CA LEU A 167 -2.14 -8.59 -13.46
C LEU A 167 -2.90 -9.66 -12.68
N THR A 168 -2.58 -10.92 -12.92
CA THR A 168 -3.13 -12.05 -12.18
C THR A 168 -2.23 -12.44 -11.00
N LEU A 169 -2.73 -13.29 -10.10
CA LEU A 169 -1.92 -13.86 -9.03
C LEU A 169 -0.81 -14.78 -9.56
N TYR A 170 -1.02 -15.40 -10.71
CA TYR A 170 -0.03 -16.23 -11.38
C TYR A 170 1.08 -15.37 -12.00
N ASP A 171 0.74 -14.22 -12.60
CA ASP A 171 1.74 -13.26 -13.08
C ASP A 171 2.60 -12.75 -11.92
N LEU A 172 1.99 -12.44 -10.77
CA LEU A 172 2.72 -12.04 -9.56
C LEU A 172 3.61 -13.16 -9.00
N ALA A 173 3.26 -14.42 -9.22
CA ALA A 173 4.07 -15.55 -8.80
C ALA A 173 5.28 -15.80 -9.71
N ASP A 174 5.17 -15.42 -10.99
CA ASP A 174 6.20 -15.63 -12.00
C ASP A 174 7.25 -14.50 -11.99
N ARG A 175 8.53 -14.88 -11.79
CA ARG A 175 9.66 -13.93 -11.77
C ARG A 175 10.07 -13.43 -13.16
N GLU A 176 9.71 -14.15 -14.20
CA GLU A 176 9.98 -13.71 -15.58
C GLU A 176 8.98 -12.64 -16.04
N VAL A 177 7.76 -12.67 -15.49
CA VAL A 177 6.72 -11.68 -15.78
C VAL A 177 6.83 -10.46 -14.86
N VAL A 178 7.07 -10.69 -13.57
CA VAL A 178 7.19 -9.64 -12.55
C VAL A 178 8.51 -9.81 -11.83
N ASP A 179 9.50 -8.97 -12.11
CA ASP A 179 10.79 -9.01 -11.42
C ASP A 179 10.66 -8.74 -9.91
N ASP A 180 11.72 -8.99 -9.15
CA ASP A 180 11.66 -8.92 -7.68
C ASP A 180 11.48 -7.49 -7.17
N VAL A 181 11.95 -6.48 -7.90
CA VAL A 181 11.76 -5.06 -7.54
C VAL A 181 10.31 -4.64 -7.79
N ALA A 182 9.76 -4.96 -8.96
CA ALA A 182 8.34 -4.72 -9.26
C ALA A 182 7.43 -5.47 -8.29
N PHE A 183 7.77 -6.71 -7.93
CA PHE A 183 7.03 -7.49 -6.95
C PHE A 183 6.99 -6.82 -5.56
N LYS A 184 8.15 -6.37 -5.03
CA LYS A 184 8.21 -5.59 -3.77
C LYS A 184 7.30 -4.36 -3.85
N LEU A 185 7.41 -3.59 -4.94
CA LEU A 185 6.62 -2.38 -5.14
C LEU A 185 5.13 -2.67 -5.19
N ILE A 186 4.70 -3.71 -5.91
CA ILE A 186 3.29 -4.07 -6.05
C ILE A 186 2.71 -4.56 -4.72
N VAL A 187 3.43 -5.40 -3.98
CA VAL A 187 3.00 -5.85 -2.65
C VAL A 187 2.86 -4.66 -1.69
N ASN A 188 3.82 -3.76 -1.67
CA ASN A 188 3.76 -2.55 -0.86
C ASN A 188 2.61 -1.62 -1.28
N ALA A 189 2.36 -1.46 -2.59
CA ALA A 189 1.23 -0.69 -3.09
C ALA A 189 -0.12 -1.30 -2.69
N LEU A 190 -0.23 -2.64 -2.68
CA LEU A 190 -1.42 -3.34 -2.20
C LEU A 190 -1.65 -3.14 -0.70
N LEU A 191 -0.58 -3.12 0.12
CA LEU A 191 -0.69 -2.77 1.53
C LEU A 191 -1.18 -1.33 1.72
N ILE A 192 -0.60 -0.37 0.98
CA ILE A 192 -1.04 1.04 1.00
C ILE A 192 -2.52 1.14 0.59
N ALA A 193 -2.92 0.47 -0.49
CA ALA A 193 -4.28 0.53 -1.00
C ALA A 193 -5.33 -0.02 -0.02
N ASN A 194 -4.95 -1.01 0.80
CA ASN A 194 -5.86 -1.64 1.76
C ASN A 194 -5.85 -0.97 3.14
N TYR A 195 -4.70 -0.48 3.61
CA TYR A 195 -4.53 -0.02 4.99
C TYR A 195 -4.13 1.46 5.11
N GLY A 196 -3.96 2.16 3.99
CA GLY A 196 -3.60 3.58 3.98
C GLY A 196 -2.10 3.84 4.15
N SER A 197 -1.76 5.13 4.31
CA SER A 197 -0.36 5.58 4.38
C SER A 197 0.37 5.18 5.67
N ASP A 198 -0.35 4.76 6.70
CA ASP A 198 0.27 4.36 7.97
C ASP A 198 1.13 3.11 7.84
N VAL A 199 0.90 2.27 6.81
CA VAL A 199 1.77 1.12 6.49
C VAL A 199 3.22 1.53 6.20
N LEU A 200 3.46 2.76 5.77
CA LEU A 200 4.81 3.28 5.55
C LEU A 200 5.66 3.31 6.83
N LYS A 201 5.02 3.22 7.99
CA LYS A 201 5.66 3.16 9.32
C LYS A 201 6.09 1.75 9.71
N LEU A 202 5.69 0.71 8.95
CA LEU A 202 6.03 -0.70 9.23
C LEU A 202 7.53 -1.03 9.00
N GLY A 203 8.39 -0.03 8.97
CA GLY A 203 9.81 -0.12 8.67
C GLY A 203 10.73 -0.09 9.88
N GLY A 204 10.27 -0.18 11.08
CA GLY A 204 11.12 -0.02 12.25
C GLY A 204 10.95 -1.14 13.26
N THR A 205 12.04 -1.84 13.53
CA THR A 205 12.29 -2.75 14.65
C THR A 205 11.14 -3.70 15.03
N ASP A 206 11.36 -4.99 14.83
CA ASP A 206 10.66 -6.02 15.58
C ASP A 206 10.81 -5.69 17.06
N LEU A 207 9.79 -5.07 17.64
CA LEU A 207 9.64 -5.09 19.08
C LEU A 207 9.28 -6.53 19.42
N GLU A 208 10.29 -7.33 19.71
CA GLU A 208 10.09 -8.61 20.39
C GLU A 208 9.32 -8.33 21.70
N TYR A 209 8.11 -8.85 21.76
CA TYR A 209 7.32 -8.97 22.98
C TYR A 209 7.28 -10.42 23.42
#